data_d167c26a0e3dff4919ef5af1c06e5920
#
_entry.id   d167c26a0e3dff4919ef5af1c06e5920
#
_cell.length_a   1.000
_cell.length_b   1.000
_cell.length_c   1.000
_cell.angle_alpha   90.00
_cell.angle_beta   90.00
_cell.angle_gamma   90.00
#
_symmetry.space_group_name_H-M   'P 1'
#
loop_
_entity.id
_entity.type
_entity.pdbx_description
1 polymer ?
#
loop_
_entity_poly.entity_id
_entity_poly.type
_entity_poly.pdbx_seq_one_letter_code
_entity_poly.pdbx_strand_id
1 'polypeptide(L)'
;DLIANDDVPYFDEVSQIRFAGSEDYSVIYDEDGESICADDVYFTADGKPLDTSRVNSYISVLRYLDLTDYVTYKVTDEELSAYGLDDPELSVSVDYTDGGTSDTFVLHISRDPAEKKSAADAEDEEALDITAYARVGDSKIIYQISGSSYRSLMAAGYNDLRHQEV
;
A
#
# COMPACT_ATOMS: atom_id res chain seq x y z
N ASP A 1 -20.65 -22.80 0.91
CA ASP A 1 -19.73 -22.33 1.95
C ASP A 1 -19.30 -20.91 1.67
N LEU A 2 -19.42 -20.06 2.69
CA LEU A 2 -18.98 -18.68 2.57
C LEU A 2 -17.46 -18.60 2.71
N ILE A 3 -16.84 -17.91 1.76
CA ILE A 3 -15.43 -17.63 1.85
C ILE A 3 -15.29 -16.30 2.56
N ALA A 4 -14.55 -16.30 3.67
CA ALA A 4 -14.30 -15.08 4.41
C ALA A 4 -13.34 -14.20 3.64
N ASN A 5 -13.67 -12.93 3.51
CA ASN A 5 -12.76 -11.92 2.94
C ASN A 5 -11.56 -11.76 3.85
N ASP A 6 -10.44 -11.34 3.26
CA ASP A 6 -9.36 -10.79 4.05
C ASP A 6 -9.79 -9.41 4.54
N ASP A 7 -9.62 -9.15 5.82
CA ASP A 7 -10.00 -7.87 6.41
C ASP A 7 -8.78 -6.98 6.57
N VAL A 8 -8.97 -5.68 6.30
CA VAL A 8 -7.96 -4.68 6.63
C VAL A 8 -8.16 -4.31 8.10
N PRO A 9 -7.12 -4.44 8.95
CA PRO A 9 -7.25 -4.06 10.35
C PRO A 9 -7.52 -2.57 10.50
N TYR A 10 -8.08 -2.18 11.63
CA TYR A 10 -8.31 -0.77 11.93
C TYR A 10 -7.00 0.01 12.13
N PHE A 11 -5.92 -0.66 12.51
CA PHE A 11 -4.64 -0.04 12.83
C PHE A 11 -4.79 1.00 13.94
N ASP A 12 -5.11 0.53 15.13
CA ASP A 12 -5.29 1.41 16.29
C ASP A 12 -4.04 2.29 16.52
N GLU A 13 -2.87 1.65 16.54
CA GLU A 13 -1.59 2.36 16.56
C GLU A 13 -0.64 1.73 15.53
N VAL A 14 -0.06 2.55 14.68
CA VAL A 14 0.93 2.13 13.69
C VAL A 14 2.32 2.48 14.18
N SER A 15 3.21 1.49 14.29
CA SER A 15 4.58 1.72 14.75
C SER A 15 5.56 1.86 13.59
N GLN A 16 5.31 1.17 12.47
CA GLN A 16 6.20 1.20 11.33
C GLN A 16 5.45 0.79 10.07
N ILE A 17 5.79 1.43 8.95
CA ILE A 17 5.32 1.01 7.63
C ILE A 17 6.55 0.78 6.77
N ARG A 18 6.65 -0.39 6.16
CA ARG A 18 7.75 -0.74 5.26
C ARG A 18 7.22 -0.79 3.83
N PHE A 19 7.89 -0.07 2.94
CA PHE A 19 7.54 -0.04 1.52
C PHE A 19 8.62 -0.77 0.74
N ALA A 20 8.22 -1.62 -0.18
CA ALA A 20 9.10 -2.30 -1.12
C ALA A 20 8.51 -2.19 -2.52
N GLY A 21 9.25 -1.66 -3.47
CA GLY A 21 8.79 -1.46 -4.85
C GLY A 21 9.81 -0.64 -5.62
N SER A 22 9.36 0.44 -6.26
CA SER A 22 10.26 1.36 -6.95
C SER A 22 11.19 2.08 -5.99
N GLU A 23 10.79 2.18 -4.73
CA GLU A 23 11.56 2.79 -3.65
C GLU A 23 11.38 1.93 -2.40
N ASP A 24 12.49 1.45 -1.83
CA ASP A 24 12.47 0.63 -0.62
C ASP A 24 12.86 1.52 0.55
N TYR A 25 11.92 1.76 1.48
CA TYR A 25 12.21 2.52 2.69
C TYR A 25 11.16 2.25 3.77
N SER A 26 11.41 2.76 4.97
CA SER A 26 10.50 2.55 6.11
C SER A 26 10.07 3.88 6.70
N VAL A 27 8.82 3.93 7.15
CA VAL A 27 8.24 5.02 7.93
C VAL A 27 8.15 4.52 9.37
N ILE A 28 8.75 5.28 10.29
CA ILE A 28 8.85 4.88 11.71
C ILE A 28 8.15 5.91 12.57
N TYR A 29 7.28 5.45 13.46
CA TYR A 29 6.64 6.30 14.45
C TYR A 29 7.62 6.53 15.61
N ASP A 30 7.91 7.79 15.90
CA ASP A 30 8.83 8.17 16.99
C ASP A 30 8.39 9.52 17.56
N GLU A 31 7.76 9.48 18.73
CA GLU A 31 7.29 10.68 19.40
C GLU A 31 8.43 11.58 19.88
N ASP A 32 9.62 11.01 20.05
CA ASP A 32 10.81 11.73 20.56
C ASP A 32 11.76 12.13 19.43
N GLY A 33 11.38 11.92 18.16
CA GLY A 33 12.21 12.28 17.03
C GLY A 33 12.42 13.78 16.90
N GLU A 34 13.59 14.18 16.47
CA GLU A 34 13.93 15.60 16.28
C GLU A 34 13.47 16.08 14.92
N SER A 35 12.68 17.16 14.92
CA SER A 35 12.20 17.82 13.72
C SER A 35 12.01 19.31 13.97
N ILE A 36 12.05 20.09 12.88
CA ILE A 36 11.72 21.52 12.95
C ILE A 36 10.23 21.74 13.19
N CYS A 37 9.41 20.72 12.91
CA CYS A 37 7.98 20.74 13.22
C CYS A 37 7.75 19.87 14.46
N ALA A 38 7.32 20.48 15.56
CA ALA A 38 7.16 19.78 16.83
C ALA A 38 6.12 18.65 16.79
N ASP A 39 5.19 18.73 15.82
CA ASP A 39 4.12 17.74 15.68
C ASP A 39 4.52 16.52 14.84
N ASP A 40 5.72 16.51 14.26
CA ASP A 40 6.17 15.37 13.47
C ASP A 40 6.44 14.17 14.35
N VAL A 41 5.80 13.07 14.04
CA VAL A 41 5.96 11.81 14.75
C VAL A 41 6.38 10.65 13.83
N TYR A 42 6.49 10.91 12.52
CA TYR A 42 6.91 9.91 11.55
C TYR A 42 8.22 10.32 10.89
N PHE A 43 9.13 9.36 10.81
CA PHE A 43 10.49 9.59 10.29
C PHE A 43 10.90 8.41 9.42
N THR A 44 11.84 8.64 8.51
CA THR A 44 12.47 7.55 7.78
C THR A 44 13.44 6.81 8.72
N ALA A 45 13.92 5.63 8.30
CA ALA A 45 14.86 4.85 9.11
C ALA A 45 16.16 5.61 9.39
N ASP A 46 16.56 6.54 8.53
CA ASP A 46 17.75 7.39 8.73
C ASP A 46 17.41 8.74 9.39
N GLY A 47 16.20 8.86 9.94
CA GLY A 47 15.82 9.98 10.81
C GLY A 47 15.30 11.23 10.11
N LYS A 48 14.97 11.16 8.83
CA LYS A 48 14.38 12.29 8.11
C LYS A 48 12.92 12.46 8.46
N PRO A 49 12.46 13.67 8.82
CA PRO A 49 11.05 13.87 9.19
C PRO A 49 10.13 13.79 7.98
N LEU A 50 8.94 13.25 8.22
CA LEU A 50 7.88 13.13 7.23
C LEU A 50 6.68 13.99 7.67
N ASP A 51 5.83 14.36 6.70
CA ASP A 51 4.61 15.09 7.01
C ASP A 51 3.60 14.15 7.65
N THR A 52 3.34 14.34 8.94
CA THR A 52 2.44 13.49 9.72
C THR A 52 1.04 13.41 9.09
N SER A 53 0.54 14.52 8.56
CA SER A 53 -0.77 14.53 7.89
C SER A 53 -0.78 13.65 6.65
N ARG A 54 0.28 13.66 5.87
CA ARG A 54 0.39 12.82 4.66
C ARG A 54 0.50 11.35 5.01
N VAL A 55 1.28 11.02 6.05
CA VAL A 55 1.41 9.64 6.53
C VAL A 55 0.05 9.13 7.04
N ASN A 56 -0.65 9.94 7.84
CA ASN A 56 -1.97 9.57 8.34
C ASN A 56 -2.99 9.42 7.22
N SER A 57 -2.92 10.25 6.19
CA SER A 57 -3.78 10.13 5.01
C SER A 57 -3.53 8.82 4.27
N TYR A 58 -2.26 8.41 4.14
CA TYR A 58 -1.90 7.15 3.53
C TYR A 58 -2.45 5.96 4.34
N ILE A 59 -2.29 6.00 5.66
CA ILE A 59 -2.83 4.97 6.55
C ILE A 59 -4.35 4.86 6.38
N SER A 60 -5.03 6.00 6.23
CA SER A 60 -6.49 6.02 5.99
C SER A 60 -6.86 5.36 4.67
N VAL A 61 -6.06 5.54 3.62
CA VAL A 61 -6.27 4.85 2.34
C VAL A 61 -6.23 3.34 2.54
N LEU A 62 -5.26 2.84 3.30
CA LEU A 62 -5.18 1.41 3.64
C LEU A 62 -6.36 0.97 4.48
N ARG A 63 -6.70 1.75 5.51
CA ARG A 63 -7.76 1.40 6.47
C ARG A 63 -9.12 1.26 5.80
N TYR A 64 -9.41 2.10 4.82
CA TYR A 64 -10.71 2.13 4.14
C TYR A 64 -10.66 1.48 2.76
N LEU A 65 -9.62 0.71 2.48
CA LEU A 65 -9.53 -0.02 1.20
C LEU A 65 -10.64 -1.05 1.13
N ASP A 66 -11.36 -1.04 0.00
CA ASP A 66 -12.47 -1.95 -0.24
C ASP A 66 -11.96 -3.25 -0.89
N LEU A 67 -11.94 -4.34 -0.13
CA LEU A 67 -11.52 -5.66 -0.59
C LEU A 67 -12.74 -6.56 -0.75
N THR A 68 -13.65 -6.17 -1.64
CA THR A 68 -14.89 -6.91 -1.87
C THR A 68 -15.06 -7.41 -3.29
N ASP A 69 -14.24 -6.95 -4.22
CA ASP A 69 -14.34 -7.30 -5.63
C ASP A 69 -13.35 -8.43 -5.95
N TYR A 70 -13.83 -9.67 -5.87
CA TYR A 70 -12.98 -10.84 -6.08
C TYR A 70 -12.70 -11.09 -7.55
N VAL A 71 -11.44 -11.39 -7.86
CA VAL A 71 -11.06 -11.94 -9.16
C VAL A 71 -10.98 -13.47 -9.05
N THR A 72 -10.32 -13.95 -8.01
CA THR A 72 -10.24 -15.37 -7.70
C THR A 72 -10.01 -15.55 -6.20
N TYR A 73 -10.42 -16.67 -5.65
CA TYR A 73 -10.19 -17.00 -4.24
C TYR A 73 -9.41 -18.32 -4.06
N LYS A 74 -8.81 -18.81 -5.14
CA LYS A 74 -7.95 -20.00 -5.10
C LYS A 74 -6.77 -19.83 -6.05
N VAL A 75 -6.08 -18.69 -5.93
CA VAL A 75 -4.94 -18.42 -6.80
C VAL A 75 -3.82 -19.43 -6.57
N THR A 76 -3.21 -19.90 -7.65
CA THR A 76 -2.00 -20.73 -7.59
C THR A 76 -0.78 -19.84 -7.80
N ASP A 77 0.39 -20.33 -7.42
CA ASP A 77 1.65 -19.60 -7.62
C ASP A 77 1.89 -19.29 -9.10
N GLU A 78 1.47 -20.19 -10.00
CA GLU A 78 1.60 -19.99 -11.44
C GLU A 78 0.68 -18.89 -11.96
N GLU A 79 -0.48 -18.73 -11.35
CA GLU A 79 -1.47 -17.71 -11.74
C GLU A 79 -1.09 -16.30 -11.26
N LEU A 80 -0.24 -16.19 -10.24
CA LEU A 80 0.15 -14.89 -9.69
C LEU A 80 0.77 -13.98 -10.74
N SER A 81 1.50 -14.53 -11.69
CA SER A 81 2.13 -13.75 -12.76
C SER A 81 1.10 -13.05 -13.66
N ALA A 82 -0.07 -13.66 -13.85
CA ALA A 82 -1.15 -13.07 -14.64
C ALA A 82 -1.69 -11.79 -14.02
N TYR A 83 -1.56 -11.65 -12.70
CA TYR A 83 -2.00 -10.47 -11.95
C TYR A 83 -0.84 -9.54 -11.59
N GLY A 84 0.39 -9.90 -11.98
CA GLY A 84 1.58 -9.12 -11.62
C GLY A 84 2.00 -9.27 -10.16
N LEU A 85 1.42 -10.23 -9.44
CA LEU A 85 1.62 -10.39 -8.00
C LEU A 85 2.70 -11.41 -7.63
N ASP A 86 3.32 -12.04 -8.64
CA ASP A 86 4.57 -12.80 -8.46
C ASP A 86 5.75 -11.86 -8.21
N ASP A 87 5.66 -10.63 -8.73
CA ASP A 87 6.64 -9.56 -8.51
C ASP A 87 5.86 -8.24 -8.37
N PRO A 88 5.26 -7.98 -7.20
CA PRO A 88 4.37 -6.82 -7.03
C PRO A 88 5.08 -5.49 -7.29
N GLU A 89 4.36 -4.54 -7.89
CA GLU A 89 4.87 -3.17 -8.06
C GLU A 89 5.11 -2.49 -6.72
N LEU A 90 4.31 -2.85 -5.72
CA LEU A 90 4.45 -2.33 -4.37
C LEU A 90 4.00 -3.37 -3.35
N SER A 91 4.79 -3.51 -2.30
CA SER A 91 4.41 -4.26 -1.11
C SER A 91 4.46 -3.32 0.08
N VAL A 92 3.38 -3.26 0.84
CA VAL A 92 3.26 -2.42 2.02
C VAL A 92 3.11 -3.33 3.23
N SER A 93 4.00 -3.19 4.21
CA SER A 93 3.92 -3.95 5.46
C SER A 93 3.71 -2.96 6.61
N VAL A 94 2.62 -3.11 7.34
CA VAL A 94 2.27 -2.22 8.45
C VAL A 94 2.40 -2.99 9.76
N ASP A 95 3.33 -2.55 10.60
CA ASP A 95 3.43 -3.06 11.98
C ASP A 95 2.53 -2.19 12.85
N TYR A 96 1.56 -2.81 13.50
CA TYR A 96 0.52 -2.09 14.23
C TYR A 96 0.13 -2.82 15.52
N THR A 97 -0.56 -2.10 16.40
CA THR A 97 -1.23 -2.70 17.55
C THR A 97 -2.74 -2.47 17.43
N ASP A 98 -3.50 -3.42 17.94
CA ASP A 98 -4.95 -3.34 18.02
C ASP A 98 -5.38 -3.97 19.34
N GLY A 99 -5.95 -3.18 20.22
CA GLY A 99 -6.38 -3.67 21.54
C GLY A 99 -5.25 -4.24 22.38
N GLY A 100 -4.02 -3.72 22.22
CA GLY A 100 -2.85 -4.19 22.97
C GLY A 100 -2.12 -5.38 22.35
N THR A 101 -2.62 -5.88 21.20
CA THR A 101 -1.97 -6.98 20.47
C THR A 101 -1.22 -6.42 19.26
N SER A 102 0.04 -6.79 19.10
CA SER A 102 0.87 -6.37 17.97
C SER A 102 0.78 -7.39 16.84
N ASP A 103 0.69 -6.89 15.61
CA ASP A 103 0.64 -7.74 14.42
C ASP A 103 1.20 -6.98 13.22
N THR A 104 1.31 -7.65 12.08
CA THR A 104 1.76 -7.06 10.83
C THR A 104 0.77 -7.36 9.73
N PHE A 105 0.35 -6.31 9.03
CA PHE A 105 -0.51 -6.43 7.84
C PHE A 105 0.33 -6.21 6.60
N VAL A 106 0.23 -7.11 5.62
CA VAL A 106 0.99 -7.02 4.36
C VAL A 106 0.02 -6.95 3.20
N LEU A 107 0.22 -5.97 2.32
CA LEU A 107 -0.58 -5.82 1.10
C LEU A 107 0.35 -5.74 -0.10
N HIS A 108 0.11 -6.60 -1.08
CA HIS A 108 0.82 -6.58 -2.37
C HIS A 108 -0.10 -6.00 -3.43
N ILE A 109 0.42 -5.11 -4.26
CA ILE A 109 -0.36 -4.35 -5.24
C ILE A 109 0.36 -4.38 -6.57
N SER A 110 -0.39 -4.63 -7.65
CA SER A 110 0.13 -4.52 -9.00
C SER A 110 -0.97 -4.15 -9.97
N ARG A 111 -0.59 -3.39 -11.00
CA ARG A 111 -1.44 -3.13 -12.14
C ARG A 111 -1.47 -4.37 -13.03
N ASP A 112 -2.57 -4.59 -13.75
CA ASP A 112 -2.69 -5.70 -14.69
C ASP A 112 -1.52 -5.65 -15.69
N PRO A 113 -0.71 -6.71 -15.80
CA PRO A 113 0.48 -6.68 -16.67
C PRO A 113 0.17 -6.48 -18.16
N ALA A 114 -0.92 -7.05 -18.65
CA ALA A 114 -1.32 -6.91 -20.04
C ALA A 114 -1.77 -5.47 -20.34
N GLU A 115 -2.52 -4.87 -19.42
CA GLU A 115 -2.94 -3.47 -19.52
C GLU A 115 -1.75 -2.52 -19.46
N LYS A 116 -0.82 -2.78 -18.54
CA LYS A 116 0.39 -1.98 -18.38
C LYS A 116 1.23 -1.97 -19.66
N LYS A 117 1.35 -3.12 -20.31
CA LYS A 117 2.05 -3.24 -21.59
C LYS A 117 1.35 -2.44 -22.68
N SER A 118 0.01 -2.52 -22.76
CA SER A 118 -0.78 -1.76 -23.71
C SER A 118 -0.69 -0.26 -23.44
N ALA A 119 -0.70 0.14 -22.18
CA ALA A 119 -0.59 1.55 -21.79
C ALA A 119 0.75 2.17 -22.17
N ALA A 120 1.84 1.38 -22.15
CA ALA A 120 3.16 1.86 -22.54
C ALA A 120 3.21 2.29 -24.01
N ASP A 121 2.34 1.74 -24.84
CA ASP A 121 2.24 2.06 -26.26
C ASP A 121 1.21 3.16 -26.56
N ALA A 122 0.48 3.63 -25.55
CA ALA A 122 -0.57 4.64 -25.71
C ALA A 122 0.02 6.05 -25.63
N GLU A 123 -0.50 6.97 -26.44
CA GLU A 123 -0.06 8.36 -26.45
C GLU A 123 -0.59 9.15 -25.25
N ASP A 124 -1.71 8.72 -24.66
CA ASP A 124 -2.35 9.41 -23.55
C ASP A 124 -2.70 8.40 -22.43
N GLU A 125 -1.78 8.26 -21.48
CA GLU A 125 -1.96 7.35 -20.35
C GLU A 125 -3.07 7.79 -19.40
N GLU A 126 -3.33 9.09 -19.30
CA GLU A 126 -4.36 9.62 -18.40
C GLU A 126 -5.76 9.24 -18.81
N ALA A 127 -5.96 8.99 -20.09
CA ALA A 127 -7.27 8.60 -20.63
C ALA A 127 -7.58 7.12 -20.45
N LEU A 128 -6.59 6.31 -20.01
CA LEU A 128 -6.76 4.88 -19.86
C LEU A 128 -7.26 4.51 -18.46
N ASP A 129 -8.25 3.63 -18.42
CA ASP A 129 -8.69 3.05 -17.16
C ASP A 129 -7.59 2.13 -16.61
N ILE A 130 -7.42 2.16 -15.32
CA ILE A 130 -6.43 1.31 -14.65
C ILE A 130 -7.14 0.12 -14.02
N THR A 131 -6.67 -1.07 -14.36
CA THR A 131 -7.07 -2.31 -13.72
C THR A 131 -5.91 -2.74 -12.81
N ALA A 132 -6.17 -2.84 -11.52
CA ALA A 132 -5.15 -3.20 -10.55
C ALA A 132 -5.67 -4.27 -9.61
N TYR A 133 -4.73 -5.03 -9.04
CA TYR A 133 -5.02 -6.16 -8.17
C TYR A 133 -4.29 -6.01 -6.85
N ALA A 134 -4.88 -6.58 -5.81
CA ALA A 134 -4.30 -6.60 -4.48
C ALA A 134 -4.40 -7.99 -3.86
N ARG A 135 -3.40 -8.33 -3.08
CA ARG A 135 -3.33 -9.59 -2.34
C ARG A 135 -2.87 -9.31 -0.93
N VAL A 136 -3.59 -9.84 0.06
CA VAL A 136 -3.21 -9.70 1.46
C VAL A 136 -2.24 -10.82 1.83
N GLY A 137 -0.99 -10.47 2.10
CA GLY A 137 0.05 -11.43 2.45
C GLY A 137 0.16 -12.57 1.43
N ASP A 138 0.04 -13.78 1.88
CA ASP A 138 0.06 -14.99 1.03
C ASP A 138 -1.33 -15.61 0.87
N SER A 139 -2.38 -14.81 1.04
CA SER A 139 -3.77 -15.22 0.83
C SER A 139 -3.98 -15.78 -0.58
N LYS A 140 -4.89 -16.72 -0.70
CA LYS A 140 -5.28 -17.28 -2.00
C LYS A 140 -6.31 -16.44 -2.74
N ILE A 141 -6.74 -15.33 -2.14
CA ILE A 141 -7.74 -14.43 -2.71
C ILE A 141 -7.03 -13.28 -3.42
N ILE A 142 -7.43 -13.03 -4.67
CA ILE A 142 -6.98 -11.86 -5.42
C ILE A 142 -8.18 -10.92 -5.56
N TYR A 143 -7.97 -9.68 -5.20
CA TYR A 143 -8.99 -8.63 -5.32
C TYR A 143 -8.64 -7.70 -6.47
N GLN A 144 -9.67 -7.18 -7.12
CA GLN A 144 -9.51 -6.05 -8.02
C GLN A 144 -9.78 -4.78 -7.22
N ILE A 145 -8.92 -3.79 -7.38
CA ILE A 145 -9.10 -2.48 -6.74
C ILE A 145 -9.29 -1.42 -7.82
N SER A 146 -9.94 -0.31 -7.43
CA SER A 146 -10.18 0.79 -8.37
C SER A 146 -8.86 1.47 -8.78
N GLY A 147 -8.87 2.12 -9.94
CA GLY A 147 -7.72 2.90 -10.38
C GLY A 147 -7.37 4.02 -9.42
N SER A 148 -8.36 4.64 -8.78
CA SER A 148 -8.10 5.68 -7.79
C SER A 148 -7.44 5.12 -6.53
N SER A 149 -7.85 3.94 -6.06
CA SER A 149 -7.20 3.26 -4.94
C SER A 149 -5.76 2.89 -5.28
N TYR A 150 -5.54 2.36 -6.47
CA TYR A 150 -4.22 2.02 -6.97
C TYR A 150 -3.29 3.25 -6.93
N ARG A 151 -3.75 4.37 -7.50
CA ARG A 151 -2.95 5.61 -7.53
C ARG A 151 -2.64 6.12 -6.14
N SER A 152 -3.63 6.09 -5.23
CA SER A 152 -3.43 6.54 -3.85
C SER A 152 -2.43 5.66 -3.11
N LEU A 153 -2.48 4.35 -3.32
CA LEU A 153 -1.56 3.41 -2.68
C LEU A 153 -0.14 3.51 -3.24
N MET A 154 -0.01 3.78 -4.54
CA MET A 154 1.30 3.93 -5.19
C MET A 154 1.97 5.26 -4.85
N ALA A 155 1.23 6.24 -4.32
CA ALA A 155 1.78 7.53 -3.87
C ALA A 155 2.42 7.37 -2.48
N ALA A 156 3.39 6.47 -2.37
CA ALA A 156 3.99 6.04 -1.12
C ALA A 156 5.49 6.31 -1.05
N GLY A 157 6.05 7.03 -2.02
CA GLY A 157 7.47 7.35 -2.04
C GLY A 157 7.83 8.42 -1.02
N TYR A 158 9.11 8.55 -0.70
CA TYR A 158 9.59 9.57 0.23
C TYR A 158 9.12 10.97 -0.20
N ASN A 159 9.16 11.26 -1.50
CA ASN A 159 8.73 12.57 -2.02
C ASN A 159 7.23 12.81 -1.87
N ASP A 160 6.43 11.76 -1.73
CA ASP A 160 4.98 11.87 -1.52
C ASP A 160 4.62 12.14 -0.06
N LEU A 161 5.43 11.63 0.86
CA LEU A 161 5.13 11.67 2.30
C LEU A 161 5.96 12.71 3.06
N ARG A 162 7.00 13.26 2.48
CA ARG A 162 7.77 14.33 3.11
C ARG A 162 7.01 15.65 3.10
N HIS A 163 7.47 16.58 3.93
CA HIS A 163 6.93 17.93 3.90
C HIS A 163 7.13 18.54 2.50
N GLN A 164 6.09 19.18 2.00
CA GLN A 164 6.14 19.88 0.73
C GLN A 164 6.46 21.35 1.00
N GLU A 165 7.48 21.85 0.34
CA GLU A 165 7.78 23.27 0.42
C GLU A 165 6.76 24.06 -0.42
N VAL A 166 6.35 25.17 0.11
CA VAL A 166 5.37 26.05 -0.53
C VAL A 166 6.10 27.07 -1.39
#